data_af5fba53caa5ede1538a4e7da894600c
#
_entry.id   af5fba53caa5ede1538a4e7da894600c
#
_cell.length_a   1.000
_cell.length_b   1.000
_cell.length_c   1.000
_cell.angle_alpha   90.00
_cell.angle_beta   90.00
_cell.angle_gamma   90.00
#
_symmetry.space_group_name_H-M   'P 1'
#
loop_
_entity.id
_entity.type
_entity.pdbx_description
1 polymer ?
#
loop_
_entity_poly.entity_id
_entity_poly.type
_entity_poly.pdbx_seq_one_letter_code
_entity_poly.pdbx_strand_id
1 'polypeptide(L)'
;MGTDTVFLRYMAFVALGTVFATTCAWLVRVYAPLAAGSGLPEIKAILGGFVLRGFMGFSTLVMKSVGLALAVGSGLSVGKEGPAVHMGCCVGNVVSRNFARYRRSAARQREIVSAAAAAGVAVAFGAPVGGVMFSLEDLSSRFPRKTLWRSFFCALIATVSLQAMDPFRTGKLVMFQAAYDRDWHVFELVFFVIIGVFGGAYGGMCIRLNLKVAAFRKKHLAKWAVAEVAVLAAATTAVTYVNSYTREDMGELLSYLLQECKEGSKGWNNMCDASQASKVAWSLAAATVIRAVGTVLAYGCKVPCGIFVPSMAIGASFGRLVGTLAQMLHRAHPSWHMFAQCAPDTPCITPATYAFLGAAAAMCGVTKVTVSVVVIMYELTGALNFLVPTVIVVMIARIVGDMVVEGGISEQLILLNGLPFLDDMEDEVLDVPVAALMCRVDDVHVVREQGMVVDEVRRVVTTDVRGFPVVDDVGRVTGYVGCRALARAVADAGIDQSATIAFDQSVHRAGVLQLSALVDSSPVTVRPQTSAETVIEIFRKLGPRVILVTSEDDGQLEGLVTRKDILRHVRSQH
;
A
#
# COMPACT_ATOMS: atom_id res chain seq x y z
N MET A 1 31.56 33.49 -6.81
CA MET A 1 30.50 33.01 -7.68
C MET A 1 29.44 34.08 -7.75
N GLY A 2 29.17 34.64 -8.94
CA GLY A 2 28.22 35.76 -9.08
C GLY A 2 26.79 35.36 -8.75
N THR A 3 25.99 36.29 -8.26
CA THR A 3 24.56 36.14 -7.95
C THR A 3 23.77 35.58 -9.12
N ASP A 4 24.13 35.93 -10.35
CA ASP A 4 23.49 35.49 -11.59
C ASP A 4 23.57 33.95 -11.82
N THR A 5 24.69 33.35 -11.43
CA THR A 5 24.86 31.88 -11.56
C THR A 5 24.03 31.10 -10.55
N VAL A 6 23.81 31.63 -9.35
CA VAL A 6 22.96 31.01 -8.32
C VAL A 6 21.49 31.11 -8.73
N PHE A 7 21.05 32.27 -9.21
CA PHE A 7 19.69 32.47 -9.70
C PHE A 7 19.38 31.56 -10.90
N LEU A 8 20.31 31.47 -11.87
CA LEU A 8 20.12 30.60 -13.03
C LEU A 8 19.98 29.11 -12.63
N ARG A 9 20.82 28.66 -11.67
CA ARG A 9 20.71 27.27 -11.14
C ARG A 9 19.38 27.02 -10.43
N TYR A 10 18.91 28.00 -9.64
CA TYR A 10 17.60 27.92 -8.99
C TYR A 10 16.47 27.78 -10.02
N MET A 11 16.44 28.65 -11.03
CA MET A 11 15.44 28.62 -12.08
C MET A 11 15.49 27.32 -12.89
N ALA A 12 16.69 26.84 -13.21
CA ALA A 12 16.87 25.57 -13.91
C ALA A 12 16.35 24.39 -13.07
N PHE A 13 16.61 24.36 -11.77
CA PHE A 13 16.14 23.32 -10.87
C PHE A 13 14.61 23.29 -10.81
N VAL A 14 13.96 24.45 -10.63
CA VAL A 14 12.49 24.55 -10.60
C VAL A 14 11.89 24.18 -11.95
N ALA A 15 12.46 24.66 -13.05
CA ALA A 15 11.95 24.37 -14.40
C ALA A 15 12.05 22.87 -14.73
N LEU A 16 13.21 22.25 -14.51
CA LEU A 16 13.42 20.82 -14.77
C LEU A 16 12.51 19.94 -13.92
N GLY A 17 12.40 20.23 -12.62
CA GLY A 17 11.51 19.50 -11.73
C GLY A 17 10.05 19.59 -12.17
N THR A 18 9.60 20.78 -12.55
CA THR A 18 8.23 20.99 -13.06
C THR A 18 7.98 20.25 -14.37
N VAL A 19 8.93 20.28 -15.32
CA VAL A 19 8.84 19.57 -16.59
C VAL A 19 8.75 18.07 -16.37
N PHE A 20 9.59 17.48 -15.52
CA PHE A 20 9.57 16.04 -15.23
C PHE A 20 8.25 15.62 -14.60
N ALA A 21 7.78 16.34 -13.58
CA ALA A 21 6.51 16.03 -12.92
C ALA A 21 5.32 16.14 -13.87
N THR A 22 5.28 17.19 -14.68
CA THR A 22 4.19 17.43 -15.66
C THR A 22 4.17 16.38 -16.74
N THR A 23 5.34 16.02 -17.29
CA THR A 23 5.49 14.94 -18.27
C THR A 23 5.03 13.61 -17.68
N CYS A 24 5.44 13.29 -16.45
CA CYS A 24 5.00 12.10 -15.74
C CYS A 24 3.47 12.05 -15.61
N ALA A 25 2.86 13.12 -15.11
CA ALA A 25 1.41 13.19 -14.93
C ALA A 25 0.64 13.07 -16.25
N TRP A 26 1.15 13.66 -17.33
CA TRP A 26 0.58 13.55 -18.66
C TRP A 26 0.66 12.11 -19.18
N LEU A 27 1.82 11.46 -19.12
CA LEU A 27 2.02 10.08 -19.55
C LEU A 27 1.07 9.12 -18.80
N VAL A 28 1.03 9.25 -17.47
CA VAL A 28 0.16 8.41 -16.63
C VAL A 28 -1.31 8.63 -16.98
N ARG A 29 -1.74 9.89 -17.18
CA ARG A 29 -3.13 10.20 -17.51
C ARG A 29 -3.57 9.63 -18.86
N VAL A 30 -2.70 9.68 -19.87
CA VAL A 30 -3.03 9.27 -21.24
C VAL A 30 -2.95 7.75 -21.42
N TYR A 31 -1.89 7.12 -20.97
CA TYR A 31 -1.60 5.72 -21.30
C TYR A 31 -2.00 4.72 -20.22
N ALA A 32 -1.87 5.07 -18.95
CA ALA A 32 -2.20 4.16 -17.86
C ALA A 32 -2.64 4.91 -16.59
N PRO A 33 -3.89 5.38 -16.49
CA PRO A 33 -4.38 6.10 -15.30
C PRO A 33 -4.26 5.33 -13.99
N LEU A 34 -4.23 4.00 -14.07
CA LEU A 34 -4.06 3.08 -12.92
C LEU A 34 -2.61 2.97 -12.44
N ALA A 35 -1.65 3.55 -13.15
CA ALA A 35 -0.25 3.62 -12.72
C ALA A 35 -0.01 4.72 -11.66
N ALA A 36 -0.95 5.65 -11.45
CA ALA A 36 -0.87 6.69 -10.44
C ALA A 36 -0.84 6.12 -9.01
N GLY A 37 -0.27 6.88 -8.08
CA GLY A 37 -0.22 6.52 -6.66
C GLY A 37 0.75 5.39 -6.32
N SER A 38 0.71 4.91 -5.08
CA SER A 38 1.54 3.80 -4.60
C SER A 38 1.08 2.45 -5.18
N GLY A 39 -0.21 2.24 -5.24
CA GLY A 39 -0.85 0.98 -5.63
C GLY A 39 -1.02 -0.02 -4.47
N LEU A 40 -0.53 0.29 -3.28
CA LEU A 40 -0.64 -0.60 -2.11
C LEU A 40 -2.09 -0.81 -1.65
N PRO A 41 -2.93 0.24 -1.56
CA PRO A 41 -4.34 0.06 -1.19
C PRO A 41 -5.09 -0.88 -2.13
N GLU A 42 -4.86 -0.73 -3.42
CA GLU A 42 -5.50 -1.55 -4.44
C GLU A 42 -4.95 -2.99 -4.44
N ILE A 43 -3.64 -3.19 -4.19
CA ILE A 43 -3.04 -4.53 -4.05
C ILE A 43 -3.63 -5.24 -2.84
N LYS A 44 -3.73 -4.57 -1.69
CA LYS A 44 -4.35 -5.09 -0.47
C LYS A 44 -5.78 -5.57 -0.76
N ALA A 45 -6.59 -4.74 -1.42
CA ALA A 45 -7.94 -5.11 -1.84
C ALA A 45 -7.97 -6.29 -2.84
N ILE A 46 -7.02 -6.37 -3.78
CA ILE A 46 -6.95 -7.47 -4.76
C ILE A 46 -6.56 -8.79 -4.08
N LEU A 47 -5.61 -8.76 -3.16
CA LEU A 47 -5.21 -9.94 -2.38
C LEU A 47 -6.35 -10.41 -1.48
N GLY A 48 -7.15 -9.48 -0.94
CA GLY A 48 -8.42 -9.76 -0.26
C GLY A 48 -9.54 -10.30 -1.17
N GLY A 49 -9.30 -10.43 -2.49
CA GLY A 49 -10.20 -11.07 -3.45
C GLY A 49 -10.97 -10.12 -4.38
N PHE A 50 -10.70 -8.81 -4.34
CA PHE A 50 -11.30 -7.86 -5.29
C PHE A 50 -10.61 -7.95 -6.66
N VAL A 51 -11.35 -7.74 -7.74
CA VAL A 51 -10.81 -7.80 -9.10
C VAL A 51 -10.81 -6.42 -9.72
N LEU A 52 -9.64 -5.80 -9.83
CA LEU A 52 -9.39 -4.58 -10.56
C LEU A 52 -8.76 -4.90 -11.93
N ARG A 53 -9.54 -4.67 -13.01
CA ARG A 53 -9.06 -4.96 -14.36
C ARG A 53 -8.08 -3.91 -14.83
N GLY A 54 -7.01 -4.35 -15.49
CA GLY A 54 -5.98 -3.45 -16.03
C GLY A 54 -4.97 -2.96 -14.99
N PHE A 55 -5.24 -3.08 -13.69
CA PHE A 55 -4.38 -2.56 -12.63
C PHE A 55 -2.99 -3.22 -12.61
N MET A 56 -2.93 -4.55 -12.74
CA MET A 56 -1.68 -5.31 -12.83
C MET A 56 -1.37 -5.72 -14.29
N GLY A 57 -1.59 -4.80 -15.24
CA GLY A 57 -1.34 -5.01 -16.67
C GLY A 57 0.10 -4.68 -17.07
N PHE A 58 0.50 -5.15 -18.27
CA PHE A 58 1.81 -4.81 -18.86
C PHE A 58 1.95 -3.31 -19.13
N SER A 59 0.90 -2.66 -19.64
CA SER A 59 0.89 -1.20 -19.86
C SER A 59 1.09 -0.42 -18.55
N THR A 60 0.44 -0.86 -17.48
CA THR A 60 0.62 -0.25 -16.15
C THR A 60 2.04 -0.42 -15.63
N LEU A 61 2.66 -1.60 -15.85
CA LEU A 61 4.04 -1.86 -15.48
C LEU A 61 5.00 -0.89 -16.16
N VAL A 62 4.91 -0.78 -17.50
CA VAL A 62 5.80 0.09 -18.29
C VAL A 62 5.62 1.56 -17.91
N MET A 63 4.37 2.04 -17.85
CA MET A 63 4.09 3.43 -17.51
C MET A 63 4.47 3.77 -16.07
N LYS A 64 4.32 2.84 -15.14
CA LYS A 64 4.74 3.04 -13.75
C LYS A 64 6.26 3.07 -13.61
N SER A 65 6.99 2.23 -14.35
CA SER A 65 8.47 2.22 -14.33
C SER A 65 9.05 3.54 -14.87
N VAL A 66 8.58 4.01 -16.03
CA VAL A 66 9.05 5.29 -16.61
C VAL A 66 8.56 6.48 -15.77
N GLY A 67 7.30 6.46 -15.37
CA GLY A 67 6.71 7.54 -14.57
C GLY A 67 7.36 7.68 -13.20
N LEU A 68 7.77 6.58 -12.57
CA LEU A 68 8.43 6.62 -11.27
C LEU A 68 9.79 7.33 -11.34
N ALA A 69 10.58 7.04 -12.37
CA ALA A 69 11.87 7.72 -12.58
C ALA A 69 11.68 9.24 -12.74
N LEU A 70 10.68 9.65 -13.53
CA LEU A 70 10.34 11.08 -13.71
C LEU A 70 9.79 11.70 -12.42
N ALA A 71 8.96 10.98 -11.65
CA ALA A 71 8.36 11.49 -10.42
C ALA A 71 9.42 11.70 -9.33
N VAL A 72 10.34 10.75 -9.14
CA VAL A 72 11.44 10.89 -8.17
C VAL A 72 12.41 11.99 -8.62
N GLY A 73 12.81 12.00 -9.90
CA GLY A 73 13.72 13.01 -10.46
C GLY A 73 13.14 14.43 -10.50
N SER A 74 11.83 14.59 -10.29
CA SER A 74 11.19 15.92 -10.24
C SER A 74 11.39 16.69 -8.94
N GLY A 75 11.96 16.07 -7.89
CA GLY A 75 12.12 16.70 -6.58
C GLY A 75 10.82 16.78 -5.76
N LEU A 76 9.73 16.15 -6.19
CA LEU A 76 8.55 15.97 -5.37
C LEU A 76 8.87 15.13 -4.14
N SER A 77 8.19 15.42 -3.02
CA SER A 77 8.32 14.62 -1.79
C SER A 77 7.62 13.26 -1.90
N VAL A 78 8.13 12.39 -2.77
CA VAL A 78 7.59 11.05 -3.07
C VAL A 78 8.68 10.00 -3.06
N GLY A 79 8.34 8.78 -2.62
CA GLY A 79 9.24 7.62 -2.61
C GLY A 79 8.97 6.65 -3.75
N LYS A 80 9.86 5.69 -3.90
CA LYS A 80 9.82 4.64 -4.95
C LYS A 80 9.26 3.31 -4.46
N GLU A 81 9.22 3.05 -3.15
CA GLU A 81 9.03 1.72 -2.58
C GLU A 81 7.62 1.16 -2.82
N GLY A 82 6.56 1.93 -2.53
CA GLY A 82 5.18 1.52 -2.83
C GLY A 82 4.97 1.18 -4.32
N PRO A 83 5.35 2.08 -5.24
CA PRO A 83 5.36 1.77 -6.67
C PRO A 83 6.18 0.54 -7.06
N ALA A 84 7.34 0.27 -6.40
CA ALA A 84 8.15 -0.92 -6.65
C ALA A 84 7.39 -2.21 -6.31
N VAL A 85 6.65 -2.23 -5.21
CA VAL A 85 5.76 -3.35 -4.85
C VAL A 85 4.71 -3.58 -5.93
N HIS A 86 4.08 -2.51 -6.42
CA HIS A 86 3.09 -2.62 -7.50
C HIS A 86 3.72 -3.14 -8.81
N MET A 87 4.91 -2.69 -9.16
CA MET A 87 5.65 -3.21 -10.32
C MET A 87 5.96 -4.70 -10.15
N GLY A 88 6.42 -5.13 -8.96
CA GLY A 88 6.60 -6.54 -8.63
C GLY A 88 5.32 -7.36 -8.84
N CYS A 89 4.19 -6.87 -8.33
CA CYS A 89 2.87 -7.50 -8.54
C CYS A 89 2.47 -7.56 -10.03
N CYS A 90 2.76 -6.53 -10.81
CA CYS A 90 2.54 -6.53 -12.26
C CYS A 90 3.35 -7.61 -12.96
N VAL A 91 4.65 -7.74 -12.63
CA VAL A 91 5.53 -8.79 -13.17
C VAL A 91 4.97 -10.17 -12.81
N GLY A 92 4.66 -10.41 -11.52
CA GLY A 92 4.09 -11.67 -11.07
C GLY A 92 2.78 -12.03 -11.79
N ASN A 93 1.90 -11.05 -11.99
CA ASN A 93 0.64 -11.25 -12.70
C ASN A 93 0.84 -11.54 -14.20
N VAL A 94 1.72 -10.79 -14.88
CA VAL A 94 2.01 -10.97 -16.31
C VAL A 94 2.65 -12.34 -16.57
N VAL A 95 3.66 -12.69 -15.77
CA VAL A 95 4.36 -13.98 -15.89
C VAL A 95 3.43 -15.15 -15.59
N SER A 96 2.62 -15.07 -14.52
CA SER A 96 1.71 -16.14 -14.14
C SER A 96 0.66 -16.49 -15.20
N ARG A 97 0.25 -15.51 -16.01
CA ARG A 97 -0.72 -15.71 -17.11
C ARG A 97 -0.22 -16.62 -18.23
N ASN A 98 1.10 -16.76 -18.41
CA ASN A 98 1.68 -17.64 -19.42
C ASN A 98 1.53 -19.12 -19.04
N PHE A 99 1.25 -19.43 -17.78
CA PHE A 99 1.09 -20.80 -17.29
C PHE A 99 -0.39 -21.14 -17.06
N ALA A 100 -0.94 -22.13 -17.77
CA ALA A 100 -2.34 -22.55 -17.70
C ALA A 100 -2.79 -22.88 -16.25
N ARG A 101 -1.90 -23.46 -15.44
CA ARG A 101 -2.15 -23.82 -14.04
C ARG A 101 -2.52 -22.61 -13.17
N TYR A 102 -1.89 -21.45 -13.38
CA TYR A 102 -2.16 -20.22 -12.62
C TYR A 102 -3.29 -19.41 -13.25
N ARG A 103 -3.37 -19.37 -14.57
CA ARG A 103 -4.41 -18.64 -15.32
C ARG A 103 -5.83 -19.12 -14.99
N ARG A 104 -5.99 -20.42 -14.72
CA ARG A 104 -7.29 -21.04 -14.42
C ARG A 104 -7.75 -20.90 -12.97
N SER A 105 -6.89 -20.50 -12.05
CA SER A 105 -7.20 -20.42 -10.62
C SER A 105 -6.84 -19.05 -10.04
N ALA A 106 -7.88 -18.27 -9.69
CA ALA A 106 -7.71 -16.95 -9.07
C ALA A 106 -6.98 -17.03 -7.72
N ALA A 107 -7.19 -18.09 -6.94
CA ALA A 107 -6.51 -18.30 -5.66
C ALA A 107 -4.99 -18.48 -5.86
N ARG A 108 -4.58 -19.34 -6.80
CA ARG A 108 -3.16 -19.54 -7.12
C ARG A 108 -2.50 -18.29 -7.71
N GLN A 109 -3.26 -17.51 -8.48
CA GLN A 109 -2.76 -16.24 -9.02
C GLN A 109 -2.50 -15.24 -7.90
N ARG A 110 -3.37 -15.16 -6.88
CA ARG A 110 -3.14 -14.32 -5.69
C ARG A 110 -1.91 -14.74 -4.89
N GLU A 111 -1.65 -16.05 -4.74
CA GLU A 111 -0.41 -16.54 -4.11
C GLU A 111 0.85 -16.04 -4.84
N ILE A 112 0.85 -16.05 -6.19
CA ILE A 112 1.98 -15.53 -6.97
C ILE A 112 2.11 -14.02 -6.83
N VAL A 113 0.99 -13.29 -6.83
CA VAL A 113 1.01 -11.83 -6.64
C VAL A 113 1.53 -11.47 -5.24
N SER A 114 1.14 -12.20 -4.19
CA SER A 114 1.66 -12.02 -2.83
C SER A 114 3.17 -12.29 -2.74
N ALA A 115 3.67 -13.36 -3.39
CA ALA A 115 5.10 -13.63 -3.46
C ALA A 115 5.87 -12.55 -4.25
N ALA A 116 5.28 -12.05 -5.32
CA ALA A 116 5.85 -10.97 -6.11
C ALA A 116 5.84 -9.62 -5.37
N ALA A 117 4.83 -9.37 -4.53
CA ALA A 117 4.80 -8.22 -3.63
C ALA A 117 5.96 -8.27 -2.62
N ALA A 118 6.17 -9.43 -1.98
CA ALA A 118 7.31 -9.65 -1.09
C ALA A 118 8.65 -9.38 -1.78
N ALA A 119 8.83 -9.85 -3.02
CA ALA A 119 10.02 -9.57 -3.82
C ALA A 119 10.16 -8.08 -4.16
N GLY A 120 9.05 -7.38 -4.44
CA GLY A 120 9.06 -5.94 -4.70
C GLY A 120 9.54 -5.13 -3.49
N VAL A 121 9.09 -5.47 -2.28
CA VAL A 121 9.58 -4.88 -1.02
C VAL A 121 11.06 -5.22 -0.79
N ALA A 122 11.42 -6.50 -0.98
CA ALA A 122 12.79 -6.97 -0.80
C ALA A 122 13.80 -6.21 -1.67
N VAL A 123 13.46 -5.98 -2.95
CA VAL A 123 14.30 -5.19 -3.88
C VAL A 123 14.32 -3.71 -3.49
N ALA A 124 13.18 -3.16 -3.05
CA ALA A 124 13.08 -1.74 -2.70
C ALA A 124 13.94 -1.36 -1.50
N PHE A 125 14.01 -2.24 -0.49
CA PHE A 125 14.72 -2.01 0.76
C PHE A 125 16.02 -2.82 0.90
N GLY A 126 16.32 -3.74 -0.02
CA GLY A 126 17.44 -4.68 0.13
C GLY A 126 17.24 -5.67 1.28
N ALA A 127 15.98 -5.93 1.67
CA ALA A 127 15.58 -6.64 2.87
C ALA A 127 14.68 -7.84 2.53
N PRO A 128 15.23 -9.03 2.25
CA PRO A 128 14.44 -10.18 1.80
C PRO A 128 13.48 -10.70 2.88
N VAL A 129 13.91 -10.79 4.14
CA VAL A 129 13.03 -11.23 5.24
C VAL A 129 11.98 -10.17 5.55
N GLY A 130 12.39 -8.91 5.60
CA GLY A 130 11.49 -7.75 5.78
C GLY A 130 10.42 -7.69 4.70
N GLY A 131 10.76 -8.01 3.44
CA GLY A 131 9.81 -8.08 2.33
C GLY A 131 8.74 -9.15 2.52
N VAL A 132 9.12 -10.33 3.00
CA VAL A 132 8.18 -11.42 3.31
C VAL A 132 7.29 -11.04 4.48
N MET A 133 7.88 -10.49 5.55
CA MET A 133 7.13 -10.04 6.73
C MET A 133 6.13 -8.95 6.38
N PHE A 134 6.51 -7.99 5.53
CA PHE A 134 5.59 -6.94 5.05
C PHE A 134 4.42 -7.51 4.23
N SER A 135 4.69 -8.48 3.37
CA SER A 135 3.62 -9.14 2.61
C SER A 135 2.66 -9.91 3.52
N LEU A 136 3.15 -10.43 4.64
CA LEU A 136 2.37 -11.13 5.64
C LEU A 136 1.58 -10.19 6.55
N GLU A 137 2.22 -9.12 7.04
CA GLU A 137 1.64 -8.21 8.03
C GLU A 137 0.65 -7.20 7.42
N ASP A 138 0.99 -6.62 6.26
CA ASP A 138 0.19 -5.52 5.66
C ASP A 138 -0.66 -5.95 4.46
N LEU A 139 -0.14 -6.83 3.59
CA LEU A 139 -0.78 -7.05 2.29
C LEU A 139 -1.74 -8.24 2.25
N SER A 140 -1.47 -9.30 2.99
CA SER A 140 -2.17 -10.57 2.84
C SER A 140 -2.95 -10.95 4.09
N SER A 141 -4.26 -10.89 4.01
CA SER A 141 -5.17 -11.41 5.03
C SER A 141 -5.08 -12.93 5.24
N ARG A 142 -4.56 -13.64 4.26
CA ARG A 142 -4.33 -15.08 4.30
C ARG A 142 -2.97 -15.45 3.73
N PHE A 143 -2.13 -16.02 4.59
CA PHE A 143 -0.79 -16.45 4.24
C PHE A 143 -0.58 -17.95 4.52
N PRO A 144 -0.99 -18.87 3.60
CA PRO A 144 -0.74 -20.29 3.76
C PRO A 144 0.76 -20.58 3.90
N ARG A 145 1.14 -21.59 4.69
CA ARG A 145 2.56 -21.98 4.88
C ARG A 145 3.31 -22.19 3.56
N LYS A 146 2.63 -22.69 2.53
CA LYS A 146 3.21 -22.86 1.19
C LYS A 146 3.54 -21.52 0.51
N THR A 147 2.73 -20.50 0.74
CA THR A 147 2.97 -19.14 0.21
C THR A 147 4.15 -18.48 0.92
N LEU A 148 4.31 -18.68 2.23
CA LEU A 148 5.44 -18.17 3.01
C LEU A 148 6.78 -18.62 2.40
N TRP A 149 6.94 -19.91 2.19
CA TRP A 149 8.16 -20.46 1.58
C TRP A 149 8.41 -19.90 0.17
N ARG A 150 7.37 -19.83 -0.66
CA ARG A 150 7.49 -19.31 -2.02
C ARG A 150 7.82 -17.82 -2.05
N SER A 151 7.22 -17.05 -1.17
CA SER A 151 7.50 -15.61 -1.02
C SER A 151 8.93 -15.38 -0.57
N PHE A 152 9.42 -16.18 0.40
CA PHE A 152 10.79 -16.13 0.87
C PHE A 152 11.78 -16.45 -0.25
N PHE A 153 11.55 -17.53 -0.99
CA PHE A 153 12.40 -17.90 -2.12
C PHE A 153 12.39 -16.82 -3.21
N CYS A 154 11.22 -16.27 -3.54
CA CYS A 154 11.09 -15.20 -4.53
C CYS A 154 11.84 -13.93 -4.10
N ALA A 155 11.68 -13.52 -2.85
CA ALA A 155 12.37 -12.37 -2.27
C ALA A 155 13.91 -12.56 -2.25
N LEU A 156 14.37 -13.74 -1.86
CA LEU A 156 15.79 -14.08 -1.85
C LEU A 156 16.41 -13.98 -3.25
N ILE A 157 15.80 -14.65 -4.24
CA ILE A 157 16.30 -14.61 -5.63
C ILE A 157 16.28 -13.20 -6.19
N ALA A 158 15.23 -12.41 -5.92
CA ALA A 158 15.16 -11.02 -6.36
C ALA A 158 16.29 -10.17 -5.73
N THR A 159 16.58 -10.35 -4.45
CA THR A 159 17.65 -9.63 -3.75
C THR A 159 19.03 -10.06 -4.24
N VAL A 160 19.27 -11.36 -4.43
CA VAL A 160 20.54 -11.87 -5.00
C VAL A 160 20.75 -11.34 -6.41
N SER A 161 19.70 -11.31 -7.24
CA SER A 161 19.78 -10.74 -8.59
C SER A 161 20.12 -9.23 -8.54
N LEU A 162 19.52 -8.48 -7.62
CA LEU A 162 19.83 -7.06 -7.40
C LEU A 162 21.29 -6.88 -6.99
N GLN A 163 21.79 -7.70 -6.07
CA GLN A 163 23.18 -7.68 -5.63
C GLN A 163 24.16 -7.99 -6.76
N ALA A 164 23.83 -8.98 -7.60
CA ALA A 164 24.66 -9.34 -8.76
C ALA A 164 24.71 -8.21 -9.81
N MET A 165 23.67 -7.40 -9.92
CA MET A 165 23.63 -6.25 -10.83
C MET A 165 24.43 -5.05 -10.31
N ASP A 166 24.69 -4.96 -9.01
CA ASP A 166 25.37 -3.83 -8.30
C ASP A 166 25.00 -2.45 -8.87
N PRO A 167 23.72 -2.04 -8.80
CA PRO A 167 23.22 -0.85 -9.50
C PRO A 167 23.89 0.45 -9.05
N PHE A 168 24.42 0.48 -7.83
CA PHE A 168 25.09 1.67 -7.26
C PHE A 168 26.62 1.60 -7.36
N ARG A 169 27.20 0.50 -7.83
CA ARG A 169 28.66 0.27 -7.91
C ARG A 169 29.38 0.50 -6.58
N THR A 170 28.70 0.30 -5.47
CA THR A 170 29.19 0.52 -4.10
C THR A 170 29.22 -0.76 -3.28
N GLY A 171 28.77 -1.88 -3.84
CA GLY A 171 28.54 -3.14 -3.13
C GLY A 171 27.36 -3.11 -2.16
N LYS A 172 26.65 -1.99 -2.03
CA LYS A 172 25.45 -1.82 -1.20
C LYS A 172 24.20 -2.17 -1.97
N LEU A 173 23.26 -2.87 -1.33
CA LEU A 173 21.97 -3.20 -1.91
C LEU A 173 21.07 -1.96 -2.09
N VAL A 174 21.16 -1.02 -1.16
CA VAL A 174 20.45 0.27 -1.21
C VAL A 174 21.38 1.40 -0.78
N MET A 175 21.09 2.62 -1.24
CA MET A 175 21.95 3.79 -0.97
C MET A 175 22.05 4.12 0.52
N PHE A 176 20.99 3.91 1.29
CA PHE A 176 20.92 4.28 2.70
C PHE A 176 21.27 3.13 3.68
N GLN A 177 21.99 2.10 3.21
CA GLN A 177 22.53 1.06 4.08
C GLN A 177 23.61 1.62 4.98
N ALA A 178 23.47 1.44 6.29
CA ALA A 178 24.40 1.88 7.33
C ALA A 178 24.83 0.70 8.20
N ALA A 179 25.95 0.85 8.91
CA ALA A 179 26.40 -0.09 9.92
C ALA A 179 26.71 0.69 11.20
N TYR A 180 26.39 0.12 12.36
CA TYR A 180 26.62 0.71 13.67
C TYR A 180 27.42 -0.25 14.54
N ASP A 181 28.51 0.25 15.08
CA ASP A 181 29.46 -0.53 15.88
C ASP A 181 29.34 -0.25 17.40
N ARG A 182 28.46 0.68 17.80
CA ARG A 182 28.35 1.15 19.19
C ARG A 182 27.07 0.69 19.85
N ASP A 183 27.17 0.45 21.18
CA ASP A 183 26.03 0.11 22.03
C ASP A 183 25.28 1.38 22.47
N TRP A 184 24.02 1.20 22.83
CA TRP A 184 23.19 2.25 23.42
C TRP A 184 23.22 2.20 24.94
N HIS A 185 22.91 3.31 25.58
CA HIS A 185 22.89 3.45 27.04
C HIS A 185 21.46 3.65 27.54
N VAL A 186 21.18 3.18 28.77
CA VAL A 186 19.82 3.23 29.36
C VAL A 186 19.25 4.65 29.42
N PHE A 187 20.06 5.67 29.66
CA PHE A 187 19.60 7.07 29.70
C PHE A 187 19.04 7.55 28.33
N GLU A 188 19.48 6.95 27.23
CA GLU A 188 19.03 7.34 25.88
C GLU A 188 17.55 6.97 25.64
N LEU A 189 16.98 6.05 26.46
CA LEU A 189 15.56 5.67 26.37
C LEU A 189 14.62 6.87 26.47
N VAL A 190 14.95 7.89 27.25
CA VAL A 190 14.12 9.12 27.35
C VAL A 190 14.01 9.80 25.99
N PHE A 191 15.11 9.91 25.28
CA PHE A 191 15.12 10.50 23.94
C PHE A 191 14.45 9.59 22.91
N PHE A 192 14.57 8.27 23.05
CA PHE A 192 13.90 7.30 22.19
C PHE A 192 12.38 7.38 22.34
N VAL A 193 11.86 7.58 23.57
CA VAL A 193 10.44 7.84 23.80
C VAL A 193 9.98 9.10 23.07
N ILE A 194 10.75 10.20 23.13
CA ILE A 194 10.42 11.45 22.41
C ILE A 194 10.33 11.19 20.88
N ILE A 195 11.26 10.42 20.34
CA ILE A 195 11.28 10.05 18.92
C ILE A 195 10.06 9.20 18.56
N GLY A 196 9.70 8.23 19.41
CA GLY A 196 8.52 7.40 19.20
C GLY A 196 7.22 8.20 19.21
N VAL A 197 7.07 9.10 20.19
CA VAL A 197 5.90 10.01 20.28
C VAL A 197 5.80 10.91 19.04
N PHE A 198 6.93 11.48 18.61
CA PHE A 198 6.96 12.29 17.38
C PHE A 198 6.53 11.46 16.16
N GLY A 199 7.10 10.25 15.99
CA GLY A 199 6.80 9.38 14.84
C GLY A 199 5.31 9.03 14.76
N GLY A 200 4.70 8.68 15.90
CA GLY A 200 3.26 8.40 15.99
C GLY A 200 2.39 9.62 15.71
N ALA A 201 2.69 10.75 16.34
CA ALA A 201 1.96 12.01 16.14
C ALA A 201 2.07 12.51 14.70
N TYR A 202 3.27 12.49 14.12
CA TYR A 202 3.51 12.81 12.71
C TYR A 202 2.69 11.89 11.80
N GLY A 203 2.75 10.57 12.04
CA GLY A 203 2.04 9.59 11.23
C GLY A 203 0.54 9.80 11.23
N GLY A 204 -0.08 9.91 12.40
CA GLY A 204 -1.51 10.17 12.53
C GLY A 204 -1.94 11.51 11.90
N MET A 205 -1.15 12.57 12.09
CA MET A 205 -1.44 13.87 11.49
C MET A 205 -1.27 13.84 9.97
N CYS A 206 -0.23 13.16 9.47
CA CYS A 206 0.00 12.97 8.03
C CYS A 206 -1.19 12.26 7.37
N ILE A 207 -1.70 11.19 7.97
CA ILE A 207 -2.87 10.46 7.47
C ILE A 207 -4.09 11.39 7.42
N ARG A 208 -4.44 12.05 8.54
CA ARG A 208 -5.61 12.96 8.60
C ARG A 208 -5.56 14.06 7.54
N LEU A 209 -4.42 14.73 7.42
CA LEU A 209 -4.27 15.84 6.49
C LEU A 209 -4.27 15.36 5.04
N ASN A 210 -3.59 14.24 4.75
CA ASN A 210 -3.57 13.66 3.41
C ASN A 210 -4.95 13.21 2.94
N LEU A 211 -5.77 12.61 3.82
CA LEU A 211 -7.17 12.25 3.50
C LEU A 211 -8.00 13.48 3.14
N LYS A 212 -7.85 14.60 3.88
CA LYS A 212 -8.53 15.86 3.53
C LYS A 212 -8.09 16.38 2.17
N VAL A 213 -6.78 16.34 1.88
CA VAL A 213 -6.22 16.74 0.57
C VAL A 213 -6.73 15.81 -0.53
N ALA A 214 -6.76 14.50 -0.31
CA ALA A 214 -7.25 13.51 -1.28
C ALA A 214 -8.75 13.70 -1.57
N ALA A 215 -9.57 13.96 -0.56
CA ALA A 215 -10.99 14.27 -0.70
C ALA A 215 -11.20 15.58 -1.49
N PHE A 216 -10.43 16.62 -1.17
CA PHE A 216 -10.46 17.90 -1.91
C PHE A 216 -10.10 17.71 -3.38
N ARG A 217 -9.04 16.95 -3.68
CA ARG A 217 -8.63 16.61 -5.05
C ARG A 217 -9.74 15.90 -5.82
N LYS A 218 -10.35 14.89 -5.21
CA LYS A 218 -11.43 14.11 -5.82
C LYS A 218 -12.62 15.01 -6.18
N LYS A 219 -12.94 16.01 -5.32
CA LYS A 219 -14.07 16.90 -5.49
C LYS A 219 -13.80 18.03 -6.49
N HIS A 220 -12.63 18.68 -6.45
CA HIS A 220 -12.37 19.95 -7.17
C HIS A 220 -11.31 19.84 -8.27
N LEU A 221 -10.29 19.00 -8.13
CA LEU A 221 -9.12 18.97 -9.00
C LEU A 221 -9.08 17.81 -9.99
N ALA A 222 -10.11 16.94 -10.01
CA ALA A 222 -10.13 15.75 -10.86
C ALA A 222 -9.93 16.07 -12.37
N LYS A 223 -10.45 17.21 -12.84
CA LYS A 223 -10.29 17.65 -14.24
C LYS A 223 -8.91 18.26 -14.51
N TRP A 224 -8.27 18.88 -13.53
CA TRP A 224 -7.03 19.65 -13.62
C TRP A 224 -5.81 18.91 -13.06
N ALA A 225 -5.85 17.60 -13.02
CA ALA A 225 -4.84 16.78 -12.35
C ALA A 225 -3.39 17.02 -12.84
N VAL A 226 -3.18 17.31 -14.13
CA VAL A 226 -1.84 17.61 -14.67
C VAL A 226 -1.36 19.00 -14.23
N ALA A 227 -2.25 19.99 -14.25
CA ALA A 227 -1.94 21.35 -13.79
C ALA A 227 -1.66 21.37 -12.27
N GLU A 228 -2.42 20.60 -11.49
CA GLU A 228 -2.15 20.42 -10.05
C GLU A 228 -0.73 19.93 -9.81
N VAL A 229 -0.29 18.87 -10.51
CA VAL A 229 1.06 18.31 -10.38
C VAL A 229 2.12 19.33 -10.79
N ALA A 230 1.89 20.12 -11.86
CA ALA A 230 2.82 21.15 -12.29
C ALA A 230 3.01 22.24 -11.23
N VAL A 231 1.91 22.77 -10.69
CA VAL A 231 1.95 23.78 -9.61
C VAL A 231 2.60 23.25 -8.34
N LEU A 232 2.23 22.01 -7.96
CA LEU A 232 2.80 21.36 -6.78
C LEU A 232 4.30 21.12 -6.93
N ALA A 233 4.77 20.67 -8.10
CA ALA A 233 6.19 20.47 -8.37
C ALA A 233 6.95 21.80 -8.35
N ALA A 234 6.44 22.85 -9.01
CA ALA A 234 7.05 24.16 -9.00
C ALA A 234 7.18 24.73 -7.57
N ALA A 235 6.11 24.65 -6.77
CA ALA A 235 6.10 25.11 -5.38
C ALA A 235 7.06 24.29 -4.50
N THR A 236 7.03 22.96 -4.62
CA THR A 236 7.90 22.09 -3.83
C THR A 236 9.36 22.33 -4.15
N THR A 237 9.74 22.32 -5.44
CA THR A 237 11.14 22.53 -5.86
C THR A 237 11.66 23.93 -5.50
N ALA A 238 10.80 24.95 -5.58
CA ALA A 238 11.16 26.31 -5.16
C ALA A 238 11.49 26.39 -3.66
N VAL A 239 10.68 25.74 -2.82
CA VAL A 239 10.90 25.74 -1.35
C VAL A 239 12.06 24.84 -0.96
N THR A 240 12.18 23.65 -1.55
CA THR A 240 13.21 22.67 -1.20
C THR A 240 14.62 23.12 -1.57
N TYR A 241 14.78 23.97 -2.58
CA TYR A 241 16.09 24.50 -2.99
C TYR A 241 16.76 25.35 -1.91
N VAL A 242 15.98 26.03 -1.07
CA VAL A 242 16.48 26.99 -0.06
C VAL A 242 17.34 26.31 1.02
N ASN A 243 16.95 25.11 1.45
CA ASN A 243 17.66 24.38 2.50
C ASN A 243 18.48 23.23 1.88
N SER A 244 19.77 23.14 2.20
CA SER A 244 20.66 22.08 1.70
C SER A 244 20.17 20.66 2.02
N TYR A 245 19.54 20.45 3.20
CA TYR A 245 18.98 19.16 3.59
C TYR A 245 17.67 18.80 2.86
N THR A 246 17.00 19.76 2.23
CA THR A 246 15.80 19.51 1.43
C THR A 246 16.08 19.45 -0.07
N ARG A 247 17.20 20.04 -0.51
CA ARG A 247 17.59 20.09 -1.93
C ARG A 247 18.06 18.73 -2.46
N GLU A 248 18.70 17.92 -1.61
CA GLU A 248 19.17 16.59 -1.98
C GLU A 248 18.03 15.59 -2.16
N ASP A 249 18.27 14.56 -2.97
CA ASP A 249 17.37 13.42 -3.07
C ASP A 249 17.13 12.78 -1.69
N MET A 250 15.93 12.26 -1.48
CA MET A 250 15.58 11.69 -0.16
C MET A 250 16.39 10.45 0.19
N GLY A 251 16.76 9.63 -0.80
CA GLY A 251 17.59 8.45 -0.59
C GLY A 251 19.01 8.83 -0.21
N GLU A 252 19.59 9.83 -0.88
CA GLU A 252 20.92 10.37 -0.55
C GLU A 252 20.93 11.06 0.80
N LEU A 253 19.94 11.92 1.08
CA LEU A 253 19.79 12.53 2.39
C LEU A 253 19.73 11.48 3.49
N LEU A 254 18.92 10.45 3.32
CA LEU A 254 18.79 9.38 4.30
C LEU A 254 20.13 8.67 4.53
N SER A 255 20.90 8.43 3.46
CA SER A 255 22.26 7.89 3.54
C SER A 255 23.17 8.77 4.40
N TYR A 256 23.15 10.09 4.21
CA TYR A 256 23.95 11.02 5.02
C TYR A 256 23.49 11.10 6.48
N LEU A 257 22.17 11.10 6.72
CA LEU A 257 21.62 11.16 8.08
C LEU A 257 21.89 9.89 8.89
N LEU A 258 21.94 8.74 8.26
CA LEU A 258 22.21 7.45 8.92
C LEU A 258 23.71 7.17 9.10
N GLN A 259 24.59 7.92 8.46
CA GLN A 259 26.02 7.71 8.55
C GLN A 259 26.59 8.24 9.88
N GLU A 260 27.43 7.42 10.52
CA GLU A 260 28.17 7.82 11.72
C GLU A 260 29.27 8.86 11.39
N CYS A 261 29.48 9.77 12.33
CA CYS A 261 30.55 10.74 12.26
C CYS A 261 31.88 10.10 12.64
N LYS A 262 32.84 10.04 11.73
CA LYS A 262 34.23 9.64 12.02
C LYS A 262 34.95 10.78 12.69
N GLU A 263 35.88 10.47 13.62
CA GLU A 263 36.70 11.45 14.28
C GLU A 263 37.51 12.30 13.27
N GLY A 264 37.48 13.61 13.44
CA GLY A 264 38.16 14.57 12.55
C GLY A 264 37.42 14.84 11.22
N SER A 265 36.33 14.13 10.89
CA SER A 265 35.56 14.40 9.69
C SER A 265 34.46 15.43 9.97
N LYS A 266 34.37 16.47 9.12
CA LYS A 266 33.24 17.42 9.18
C LYS A 266 31.92 16.81 8.69
N GLY A 267 31.96 15.65 8.02
CA GLY A 267 30.84 15.04 7.41
C GLY A 267 30.23 15.88 6.27
N TRP A 268 29.14 15.34 5.66
CA TRP A 268 28.41 16.09 4.64
C TRP A 268 27.78 17.37 5.24
N ASN A 269 27.93 18.49 4.59
CA ASN A 269 27.41 19.81 4.99
C ASN A 269 27.76 20.23 6.44
N ASN A 270 28.95 19.88 6.93
CA ASN A 270 29.44 20.12 8.29
C ASN A 270 28.55 19.47 9.41
N MET A 271 27.81 18.40 9.09
CA MET A 271 26.86 17.75 10.00
C MET A 271 27.56 17.20 11.26
N CYS A 272 28.86 16.89 11.16
CA CYS A 272 29.67 16.34 12.25
C CYS A 272 30.48 17.38 12.99
N ASP A 273 30.44 18.64 12.56
CA ASP A 273 31.21 19.73 13.19
C ASP A 273 30.47 20.24 14.43
N ALA A 274 31.12 20.10 15.59
CA ALA A 274 30.59 20.56 16.87
C ALA A 274 30.32 22.07 16.90
N SER A 275 31.13 22.87 16.20
CA SER A 275 31.01 24.34 16.14
C SER A 275 29.75 24.80 15.38
N GLN A 276 29.25 23.97 14.46
CA GLN A 276 28.07 24.24 13.63
C GLN A 276 26.80 23.52 14.13
N ALA A 277 26.85 22.79 15.24
CA ALA A 277 25.76 21.97 15.75
C ALA A 277 24.41 22.71 15.85
N SER A 278 24.41 23.96 16.31
CA SER A 278 23.19 24.78 16.39
C SER A 278 22.58 25.09 15.02
N LYS A 279 23.42 25.44 14.02
CA LYS A 279 22.95 25.69 12.65
C LYS A 279 22.41 24.43 11.99
N VAL A 280 23.09 23.30 12.20
CA VAL A 280 22.65 21.97 11.74
C VAL A 280 21.31 21.63 12.35
N ALA A 281 21.11 21.82 13.67
CA ALA A 281 19.86 21.57 14.35
C ALA A 281 18.69 22.39 13.76
N TRP A 282 18.86 23.71 13.57
CA TRP A 282 17.83 24.55 12.94
C TRP A 282 17.53 24.14 11.50
N SER A 283 18.55 23.78 10.72
CA SER A 283 18.37 23.34 9.35
C SER A 283 17.63 21.99 9.25
N LEU A 284 17.92 21.05 10.16
CA LEU A 284 17.21 19.79 10.27
C LEU A 284 15.75 19.97 10.72
N ALA A 285 15.50 20.88 11.67
CA ALA A 285 14.14 21.21 12.09
C ALA A 285 13.33 21.78 10.92
N ALA A 286 13.89 22.74 10.18
CA ALA A 286 13.25 23.30 8.99
C ALA A 286 13.03 22.23 7.92
N ALA A 287 14.00 21.35 7.66
CA ALA A 287 13.89 20.27 6.71
C ALA A 287 12.76 19.29 7.09
N THR A 288 12.64 18.94 8.36
CA THR A 288 11.56 18.07 8.88
C THR A 288 10.18 18.65 8.55
N VAL A 289 9.97 19.95 8.83
CA VAL A 289 8.67 20.61 8.57
C VAL A 289 8.39 20.72 7.07
N ILE A 290 9.36 21.20 6.28
CA ILE A 290 9.21 21.38 4.83
C ILE A 290 8.86 20.04 4.16
N ARG A 291 9.59 18.98 4.49
CA ARG A 291 9.33 17.63 3.93
C ARG A 291 8.01 17.05 4.42
N ALA A 292 7.62 17.26 5.68
CA ALA A 292 6.34 16.79 6.20
C ALA A 292 5.17 17.41 5.43
N VAL A 293 5.18 18.74 5.25
CA VAL A 293 4.16 19.44 4.45
C VAL A 293 4.19 18.98 2.99
N GLY A 294 5.39 18.91 2.40
CA GLY A 294 5.58 18.44 1.02
C GLY A 294 5.02 17.03 0.79
N THR A 295 5.25 16.10 1.74
CA THR A 295 4.76 14.72 1.65
C THR A 295 3.23 14.66 1.75
N VAL A 296 2.62 15.37 2.69
CA VAL A 296 1.15 15.45 2.81
C VAL A 296 0.52 15.96 1.52
N LEU A 297 1.12 16.97 0.90
CA LEU A 297 0.62 17.55 -0.35
C LEU A 297 0.94 16.70 -1.59
N ALA A 298 2.09 16.05 -1.67
CA ALA A 298 2.49 15.27 -2.84
C ALA A 298 1.87 13.88 -2.89
N TYR A 299 1.64 13.24 -1.74
CA TYR A 299 1.11 11.88 -1.72
C TYR A 299 -0.33 11.83 -2.25
N GLY A 300 -0.59 10.90 -3.17
CA GLY A 300 -1.89 10.74 -3.83
C GLY A 300 -2.14 11.66 -5.03
N CYS A 301 -1.17 12.48 -5.48
CA CYS A 301 -1.27 13.17 -6.76
C CYS A 301 -1.17 12.19 -7.94
N LYS A 302 -1.48 12.63 -9.16
CA LYS A 302 -1.59 11.75 -10.35
C LYS A 302 -0.24 11.39 -10.97
N VAL A 303 0.74 11.05 -10.11
CA VAL A 303 2.02 10.44 -10.48
C VAL A 303 2.25 9.19 -9.64
N PRO A 304 3.11 8.25 -10.06
CA PRO A 304 3.55 7.16 -9.18
C PRO A 304 4.25 7.73 -7.94
N CYS A 305 3.76 7.42 -6.75
CA CYS A 305 4.27 7.98 -5.51
C CYS A 305 4.19 6.98 -4.35
N GLY A 306 5.29 6.82 -3.61
CA GLY A 306 5.36 6.07 -2.37
C GLY A 306 5.49 7.01 -1.17
N ILE A 307 5.13 6.54 0.02
CA ILE A 307 5.18 7.31 1.26
C ILE A 307 6.31 6.85 2.21
N PHE A 308 6.89 5.67 1.99
CA PHE A 308 7.85 5.07 2.93
C PHE A 308 9.13 5.93 3.09
N VAL A 309 9.90 6.13 2.01
CA VAL A 309 11.15 6.92 2.07
C VAL A 309 10.91 8.37 2.51
N PRO A 310 9.88 9.09 2.04
CA PRO A 310 9.56 10.40 2.60
C PRO A 310 9.36 10.37 4.12
N SER A 311 8.59 9.42 4.64
CA SER A 311 8.38 9.28 6.09
C SER A 311 9.67 8.94 6.83
N MET A 312 10.48 8.02 6.29
CA MET A 312 11.80 7.69 6.85
C MET A 312 12.71 8.93 6.88
N ALA A 313 12.75 9.73 5.81
CA ALA A 313 13.59 10.93 5.74
C ALA A 313 13.15 12.01 6.74
N ILE A 314 11.84 12.19 6.95
CA ILE A 314 11.28 13.10 7.95
C ILE A 314 11.64 12.62 9.37
N GLY A 315 11.42 11.34 9.65
CA GLY A 315 11.76 10.72 10.92
C GLY A 315 13.27 10.75 11.21
N ALA A 316 14.11 10.46 10.21
CA ALA A 316 15.55 10.52 10.32
C ALA A 316 16.06 11.96 10.59
N SER A 317 15.47 12.95 9.92
CA SER A 317 15.82 14.37 10.15
C SER A 317 15.49 14.79 11.58
N PHE A 318 14.30 14.41 12.07
CA PHE A 318 13.92 14.68 13.46
C PHE A 318 14.77 13.89 14.46
N GLY A 319 14.99 12.60 14.23
CA GLY A 319 15.84 11.78 15.10
C GLY A 319 17.27 12.34 15.17
N ARG A 320 17.87 12.71 14.03
CA ARG A 320 19.18 13.36 14.00
C ARG A 320 19.20 14.67 14.76
N LEU A 321 18.12 15.47 14.65
CA LEU A 321 17.94 16.70 15.43
C LEU A 321 17.98 16.39 16.93
N VAL A 322 17.18 15.43 17.40
CA VAL A 322 17.16 15.03 18.82
C VAL A 322 18.53 14.53 19.27
N GLY A 323 19.19 13.68 18.46
CA GLY A 323 20.54 13.20 18.77
C GLY A 323 21.58 14.31 18.83
N THR A 324 21.50 15.31 17.95
CA THR A 324 22.37 16.49 17.97
C THR A 324 22.14 17.33 19.23
N LEU A 325 20.87 17.55 19.60
CA LEU A 325 20.52 18.26 20.84
C LEU A 325 20.97 17.50 22.10
N ALA A 326 20.79 16.19 22.14
CA ALA A 326 21.27 15.33 23.23
C ALA A 326 22.81 15.41 23.34
N GLN A 327 23.54 15.41 22.22
CA GLN A 327 24.98 15.57 22.19
C GLN A 327 25.43 16.98 22.67
N MET A 328 24.69 18.02 22.29
CA MET A 328 24.94 19.39 22.78
C MET A 328 24.71 19.46 24.30
N LEU A 329 23.64 18.85 24.81
CA LEU A 329 23.32 18.79 26.24
C LEU A 329 24.41 18.07 27.03
N HIS A 330 24.88 16.92 26.55
CA HIS A 330 25.99 16.19 27.15
C HIS A 330 27.28 17.04 27.21
N ARG A 331 27.62 17.76 26.16
CA ARG A 331 28.79 18.65 26.13
C ARG A 331 28.66 19.84 27.09
N ALA A 332 27.45 20.38 27.28
CA ALA A 332 27.21 21.49 28.19
C ALA A 332 27.26 21.06 29.67
N HIS A 333 26.81 19.86 29.96
CA HIS A 333 26.68 19.34 31.34
C HIS A 333 27.19 17.91 31.47
N PRO A 334 28.50 17.64 31.30
CA PRO A 334 29.05 16.30 31.33
C PRO A 334 28.97 15.63 32.72
N SER A 335 28.86 16.46 33.78
CA SER A 335 28.81 16.00 35.17
C SER A 335 27.42 15.54 35.66
N TRP A 336 26.38 15.63 34.82
CA TRP A 336 25.05 15.19 35.22
C TRP A 336 25.00 13.66 35.43
N HIS A 337 24.33 13.24 36.48
CA HIS A 337 24.14 11.82 36.81
C HIS A 337 23.60 10.97 35.64
N MET A 338 22.80 11.60 34.78
CA MET A 338 22.27 10.95 33.58
C MET A 338 23.38 10.46 32.63
N PHE A 339 24.51 11.18 32.56
CA PHE A 339 25.64 10.86 31.69
C PHE A 339 26.76 10.08 32.39
N ALA A 340 26.53 9.59 33.61
CA ALA A 340 27.54 8.87 34.38
C ALA A 340 28.04 7.56 33.72
N GLN A 341 27.28 7.00 32.78
CA GLN A 341 27.65 5.83 32.00
C GLN A 341 28.55 6.15 30.79
N CYS A 342 28.74 7.42 30.47
CA CYS A 342 29.57 7.83 29.35
C CYS A 342 31.06 7.76 29.72
N ALA A 343 31.86 6.99 28.97
CA ALA A 343 33.30 6.97 29.12
C ALA A 343 33.89 8.29 28.56
N PRO A 344 34.90 8.89 29.22
CA PRO A 344 35.46 10.18 28.80
C PRO A 344 36.18 10.16 27.44
N ASP A 345 36.64 8.99 27.00
CA ASP A 345 37.49 8.85 25.82
C ASP A 345 36.70 8.45 24.53
N THR A 346 35.41 8.23 24.61
CA THR A 346 34.61 7.82 23.45
C THR A 346 33.37 8.71 23.29
N PRO A 347 32.95 9.06 22.05
CA PRO A 347 31.69 9.75 21.83
C PRO A 347 30.52 8.89 22.32
N CYS A 348 29.91 9.27 23.44
CA CYS A 348 28.85 8.51 24.11
C CYS A 348 27.55 8.52 23.30
N ILE A 349 27.18 9.65 22.69
CA ILE A 349 25.93 9.83 21.94
C ILE A 349 26.24 9.90 20.45
N THR A 350 25.59 9.01 19.67
CA THR A 350 25.75 8.93 18.21
C THR A 350 24.47 9.42 17.53
N PRO A 351 24.42 10.67 16.97
CA PRO A 351 23.20 11.20 16.35
C PRO A 351 22.66 10.37 15.18
N ALA A 352 23.50 9.54 14.55
CA ALA A 352 23.10 8.65 13.46
C ALA A 352 22.12 7.55 13.93
N THR A 353 22.32 7.01 15.12
CA THR A 353 21.42 5.99 15.69
C THR A 353 20.03 6.56 16.02
N TYR A 354 20.01 7.82 16.47
CA TYR A 354 18.75 8.55 16.68
C TYR A 354 18.00 8.81 15.36
N ALA A 355 18.75 9.11 14.28
CA ALA A 355 18.17 9.24 12.94
C ALA A 355 17.56 7.90 12.47
N PHE A 356 18.24 6.80 12.72
CA PHE A 356 17.75 5.46 12.41
C PHE A 356 16.46 5.13 13.16
N LEU A 357 16.41 5.36 14.46
CA LEU A 357 15.21 5.15 15.27
C LEU A 357 14.07 6.07 14.84
N GLY A 358 14.39 7.33 14.48
CA GLY A 358 13.41 8.28 13.95
C GLY A 358 12.81 7.83 12.62
N ALA A 359 13.62 7.27 11.72
CA ALA A 359 13.14 6.69 10.47
C ALA A 359 12.14 5.55 10.70
N ALA A 360 12.47 4.64 11.62
CA ALA A 360 11.59 3.53 12.03
C ALA A 360 10.27 4.04 12.63
N ALA A 361 10.34 5.01 13.56
CA ALA A 361 9.17 5.59 14.22
C ALA A 361 8.20 6.25 13.23
N ALA A 362 8.70 7.09 12.33
CA ALA A 362 7.85 7.79 11.38
C ALA A 362 7.26 6.86 10.32
N MET A 363 8.01 5.85 9.88
CA MET A 363 7.52 4.81 8.97
C MET A 363 6.37 4.02 9.61
N CYS A 364 6.55 3.54 10.84
CA CYS A 364 5.50 2.85 11.60
C CYS A 364 4.29 3.76 11.84
N GLY A 365 4.50 5.00 12.24
CA GLY A 365 3.42 5.96 12.52
C GLY A 365 2.48 6.18 11.33
N VAL A 366 2.99 6.17 10.09
CA VAL A 366 2.21 6.36 8.85
C VAL A 366 1.60 5.04 8.35
N THR A 367 2.38 3.96 8.39
CA THR A 367 1.95 2.67 7.80
C THR A 367 1.18 1.80 8.79
N LYS A 368 1.41 2.01 10.07
CA LYS A 368 0.92 1.16 11.18
C LYS A 368 1.46 -0.27 11.16
N VAL A 369 2.47 -0.53 10.35
CA VAL A 369 3.19 -1.80 10.29
C VAL A 369 4.28 -1.79 11.37
N THR A 370 4.42 -2.87 12.11
CA THR A 370 5.29 -2.93 13.29
C THR A 370 6.46 -3.89 13.10
N VAL A 371 6.18 -5.18 13.04
CA VAL A 371 7.23 -6.22 12.96
C VAL A 371 8.06 -6.09 11.70
N SER A 372 7.40 -5.86 10.57
CA SER A 372 8.09 -5.71 9.29
C SER A 372 9.00 -4.50 9.26
N VAL A 373 8.61 -3.38 9.90
CA VAL A 373 9.47 -2.19 10.01
C VAL A 373 10.73 -2.52 10.80
N VAL A 374 10.60 -3.18 11.94
CA VAL A 374 11.75 -3.58 12.76
C VAL A 374 12.70 -4.49 11.96
N VAL A 375 12.16 -5.49 11.25
CA VAL A 375 12.96 -6.43 10.45
C VAL A 375 13.64 -5.73 9.28
N ILE A 376 12.93 -4.86 8.55
CA ILE A 376 13.51 -4.07 7.44
C ILE A 376 14.66 -3.21 7.96
N MET A 377 14.45 -2.49 9.06
CA MET A 377 15.47 -1.63 9.65
C MET A 377 16.68 -2.44 10.14
N TYR A 378 16.46 -3.62 10.70
CA TYR A 378 17.53 -4.53 11.08
C TYR A 378 18.33 -5.03 9.86
N GLU A 379 17.67 -5.47 8.79
CA GLU A 379 18.35 -5.93 7.57
C GLU A 379 19.15 -4.80 6.89
N LEU A 380 18.70 -3.55 7.03
CA LEU A 380 19.42 -2.39 6.50
C LEU A 380 20.74 -2.08 7.24
N THR A 381 20.81 -2.39 8.52
CA THR A 381 21.95 -1.98 9.37
C THR A 381 22.79 -3.14 9.86
N GLY A 382 22.22 -4.32 9.97
CA GLY A 382 22.86 -5.48 10.61
C GLY A 382 23.11 -5.32 12.12
N ALA A 383 22.65 -4.24 12.75
CA ALA A 383 22.94 -3.88 14.12
C ALA A 383 21.95 -4.55 15.10
N LEU A 384 22.28 -5.72 15.59
CA LEU A 384 21.49 -6.47 16.59
C LEU A 384 21.29 -5.67 17.88
N ASN A 385 22.29 -4.88 18.31
CA ASN A 385 22.25 -4.12 19.55
C ASN A 385 21.12 -3.08 19.57
N PHE A 386 20.69 -2.59 18.40
CA PHE A 386 19.59 -1.63 18.28
C PHE A 386 18.21 -2.26 18.07
N LEU A 387 18.11 -3.60 18.12
CA LEU A 387 16.81 -4.28 17.96
C LEU A 387 15.82 -3.85 19.05
N VAL A 388 16.22 -3.91 20.32
CA VAL A 388 15.36 -3.54 21.46
C VAL A 388 14.92 -2.07 21.42
N PRO A 389 15.83 -1.08 21.26
CA PRO A 389 15.44 0.31 21.08
C PRO A 389 14.47 0.51 19.91
N THR A 390 14.69 -0.15 18.78
CA THR A 390 13.80 -0.03 17.60
C THR A 390 12.41 -0.56 17.92
N VAL A 391 12.29 -1.71 18.58
CA VAL A 391 10.99 -2.25 18.99
C VAL A 391 10.27 -1.28 19.93
N ILE A 392 10.95 -0.72 20.93
CA ILE A 392 10.35 0.24 21.88
C ILE A 392 9.82 1.47 21.13
N VAL A 393 10.63 2.07 20.25
CA VAL A 393 10.27 3.28 19.51
C VAL A 393 9.11 3.02 18.54
N VAL A 394 9.12 1.88 17.87
CA VAL A 394 8.05 1.46 16.94
C VAL A 394 6.74 1.22 17.69
N MET A 395 6.78 0.55 18.85
CA MET A 395 5.59 0.31 19.68
C MET A 395 4.98 1.62 20.19
N ILE A 396 5.81 2.56 20.67
CA ILE A 396 5.34 3.88 21.10
C ILE A 396 4.73 4.64 19.91
N ALA A 397 5.39 4.61 18.75
CA ALA A 397 4.87 5.27 17.54
C ALA A 397 3.53 4.67 17.09
N ARG A 398 3.36 3.35 17.22
CA ARG A 398 2.09 2.66 16.94
C ARG A 398 0.99 3.14 17.89
N ILE A 399 1.22 3.07 19.20
CA ILE A 399 0.23 3.46 20.22
C ILE A 399 -0.19 4.93 20.06
N VAL A 400 0.79 5.84 19.98
CA VAL A 400 0.50 7.28 19.83
C VAL A 400 -0.20 7.56 18.49
N GLY A 401 0.20 6.87 17.43
CA GLY A 401 -0.42 7.03 16.12
C GLY A 401 -1.87 6.54 16.10
N ASP A 402 -2.21 5.45 16.80
CA ASP A 402 -3.58 4.91 16.88
C ASP A 402 -4.50 5.83 17.71
N MET A 403 -3.97 6.51 18.72
CA MET A 403 -4.72 7.56 19.44
C MET A 403 -5.14 8.73 18.54
N VAL A 404 -4.45 8.96 17.42
CA VAL A 404 -4.76 10.04 16.47
C VAL A 404 -5.66 9.54 15.35
N VAL A 405 -5.31 8.43 14.70
CA VAL A 405 -6.07 7.78 13.61
C VAL A 405 -5.90 6.28 13.71
N GLU A 406 -6.99 5.55 13.76
CA GLU A 406 -7.00 4.10 13.65
C GLU A 406 -6.65 3.66 12.22
N GLY A 407 -5.85 2.59 12.11
CA GLY A 407 -5.41 2.05 10.83
C GLY A 407 -4.36 2.86 10.08
N GLY A 408 -3.70 2.21 9.14
CA GLY A 408 -2.64 2.79 8.31
C GLY A 408 -3.18 3.63 7.15
N ILE A 409 -2.28 4.38 6.51
CA ILE A 409 -2.64 5.23 5.36
C ILE A 409 -3.26 4.41 4.21
N SER A 410 -2.80 3.17 3.99
CA SER A 410 -3.35 2.28 2.95
C SER A 410 -4.80 1.91 3.26
N GLU A 411 -5.14 1.61 4.50
CA GLU A 411 -6.48 1.26 4.96
C GLU A 411 -7.43 2.44 4.83
N GLN A 412 -7.00 3.60 5.31
CA GLN A 412 -7.76 4.83 5.21
C GLN A 412 -8.04 5.24 3.76
N LEU A 413 -7.10 4.99 2.84
CA LEU A 413 -7.32 5.23 1.40
C LEU A 413 -8.25 4.18 0.77
N ILE A 414 -8.23 2.93 1.23
CA ILE A 414 -9.21 1.90 0.83
C ILE A 414 -10.62 2.37 1.19
N LEU A 415 -10.82 2.88 2.41
CA LEU A 415 -12.10 3.42 2.87
C LEU A 415 -12.53 4.65 2.05
N LEU A 416 -11.63 5.62 1.83
CA LEU A 416 -11.91 6.83 1.05
C LEU A 416 -12.27 6.52 -0.41
N ASN A 417 -11.61 5.52 -1.00
CA ASN A 417 -11.87 5.09 -2.37
C ASN A 417 -13.06 4.14 -2.51
N GLY A 418 -13.63 3.68 -1.41
CA GLY A 418 -14.76 2.75 -1.40
C GLY A 418 -14.40 1.37 -1.96
N LEU A 419 -13.15 0.94 -1.82
CA LEU A 419 -12.74 -0.40 -2.22
C LEU A 419 -13.33 -1.44 -1.26
N PRO A 420 -13.87 -2.55 -1.75
CA PRO A 420 -14.45 -3.60 -0.90
C PRO A 420 -13.36 -4.46 -0.27
N PHE A 421 -12.97 -4.11 0.93
CA PHE A 421 -11.98 -4.81 1.74
C PHE A 421 -12.61 -5.12 3.11
N LEU A 422 -12.57 -6.38 3.53
CA LEU A 422 -13.29 -6.89 4.71
C LEU A 422 -12.35 -7.28 5.88
N ASP A 423 -11.04 -7.14 5.72
CA ASP A 423 -10.11 -7.66 6.74
C ASP A 423 -10.05 -6.85 8.03
N ASP A 424 -10.36 -5.54 7.97
CA ASP A 424 -10.29 -4.65 9.14
C ASP A 424 -11.48 -4.82 10.10
N MET A 425 -12.38 -5.77 9.82
CA MET A 425 -13.58 -6.02 10.62
C MET A 425 -13.37 -7.15 11.67
N GLU A 426 -12.11 -7.46 12.04
CA GLU A 426 -11.86 -8.51 13.03
C GLU A 426 -12.41 -8.19 14.42
N ASP A 427 -12.55 -6.90 14.74
CA ASP A 427 -13.01 -6.43 16.06
C ASP A 427 -14.51 -6.03 16.08
N GLU A 428 -15.18 -6.01 14.93
CA GLU A 428 -16.62 -5.71 14.89
C GLU A 428 -17.45 -6.98 15.02
N VAL A 429 -17.96 -7.22 16.21
CA VAL A 429 -18.96 -8.27 16.46
C VAL A 429 -20.29 -7.83 15.85
N LEU A 430 -20.56 -8.27 14.63
CA LEU A 430 -21.85 -8.07 13.99
C LEU A 430 -22.85 -9.14 14.49
N ASP A 431 -23.47 -8.89 15.62
CA ASP A 431 -24.52 -9.77 16.20
C ASP A 431 -25.88 -9.55 15.49
N VAL A 432 -25.85 -9.68 14.17
CA VAL A 432 -27.06 -9.59 13.34
C VAL A 432 -27.17 -10.80 12.41
N PRO A 433 -28.37 -11.29 12.12
CA PRO A 433 -28.57 -12.36 11.15
C PRO A 433 -28.33 -11.84 9.73
N VAL A 434 -27.97 -12.76 8.82
CA VAL A 434 -27.71 -12.42 7.42
C VAL A 434 -28.92 -11.84 6.71
N ALA A 435 -30.13 -12.18 7.17
CA ALA A 435 -31.38 -11.62 6.68
C ALA A 435 -31.44 -10.07 6.75
N ALA A 436 -30.72 -9.47 7.72
CA ALA A 436 -30.63 -8.00 7.85
C ALA A 436 -29.64 -7.35 6.85
N LEU A 437 -28.75 -8.14 6.27
CA LEU A 437 -27.69 -7.69 5.37
C LEU A 437 -27.96 -8.00 3.90
N MET A 438 -28.80 -8.99 3.63
CA MET A 438 -29.04 -9.50 2.28
C MET A 438 -29.82 -8.52 1.40
N CYS A 439 -29.53 -8.54 0.12
CA CYS A 439 -30.41 -8.03 -0.91
C CYS A 439 -31.55 -9.04 -1.05
N ARG A 440 -32.79 -8.61 -0.86
CA ARG A 440 -33.98 -9.49 -0.90
C ARG A 440 -34.24 -9.96 -2.33
N VAL A 441 -34.91 -11.10 -2.46
CA VAL A 441 -35.20 -11.73 -3.76
C VAL A 441 -35.94 -10.76 -4.71
N ASP A 442 -36.78 -9.89 -4.20
CA ASP A 442 -37.54 -8.90 -4.99
C ASP A 442 -36.63 -7.92 -5.76
N ASP A 443 -35.44 -7.65 -5.21
CA ASP A 443 -34.43 -6.76 -5.80
C ASP A 443 -33.35 -7.54 -6.59
N VAL A 444 -33.46 -8.87 -6.67
CA VAL A 444 -32.47 -9.74 -7.31
C VAL A 444 -32.97 -10.19 -8.68
N HIS A 445 -32.18 -9.94 -9.70
CA HIS A 445 -32.45 -10.52 -11.02
C HIS A 445 -32.13 -12.02 -10.99
N VAL A 446 -33.14 -12.86 -11.16
CA VAL A 446 -33.01 -14.33 -11.23
C VAL A 446 -33.15 -14.80 -12.66
N VAL A 447 -32.56 -15.95 -12.97
CA VAL A 447 -32.70 -16.64 -14.25
C VAL A 447 -33.39 -17.98 -13.98
N ARG A 448 -34.48 -18.29 -14.70
CA ARG A 448 -35.18 -19.56 -14.58
C ARG A 448 -34.37 -20.65 -15.26
N GLU A 449 -34.40 -21.83 -14.65
CA GLU A 449 -33.71 -23.02 -15.16
C GLU A 449 -34.15 -23.42 -16.57
N GLN A 450 -35.44 -23.24 -16.85
CA GLN A 450 -36.05 -23.57 -18.14
C GLN A 450 -37.06 -22.48 -18.58
N GLY A 451 -37.33 -22.42 -19.90
CA GLY A 451 -38.43 -21.64 -20.44
C GLY A 451 -38.19 -20.17 -20.70
N MET A 452 -37.02 -19.60 -20.35
CA MET A 452 -36.69 -18.23 -20.70
C MET A 452 -36.32 -18.08 -22.18
N VAL A 453 -36.81 -17.02 -22.83
CA VAL A 453 -36.47 -16.70 -24.22
C VAL A 453 -35.14 -15.95 -24.28
N VAL A 454 -34.36 -16.16 -25.34
CA VAL A 454 -33.06 -15.51 -25.56
C VAL A 454 -33.14 -14.00 -25.38
N ASP A 455 -34.19 -13.34 -25.87
CA ASP A 455 -34.37 -11.89 -25.75
C ASP A 455 -34.60 -11.42 -24.30
N GLU A 456 -35.27 -12.20 -23.49
CA GLU A 456 -35.46 -11.93 -22.07
C GLU A 456 -34.13 -12.02 -21.30
N VAL A 457 -33.34 -13.06 -21.56
CA VAL A 457 -32.00 -13.21 -20.97
C VAL A 457 -31.05 -12.10 -21.44
N ARG A 458 -31.18 -11.66 -22.70
CA ARG A 458 -30.40 -10.53 -23.23
C ARG A 458 -30.70 -9.23 -22.49
N ARG A 459 -31.95 -8.96 -22.13
CA ARG A 459 -32.34 -7.79 -21.30
C ARG A 459 -31.77 -7.89 -19.88
N VAL A 460 -31.82 -9.06 -19.26
CA VAL A 460 -31.27 -9.27 -17.93
C VAL A 460 -29.75 -9.11 -17.92
N VAL A 461 -29.04 -9.54 -18.96
CA VAL A 461 -27.58 -9.44 -19.09
C VAL A 461 -27.09 -7.98 -19.27
N THR A 462 -27.93 -7.06 -19.73
CA THR A 462 -27.57 -5.62 -19.85
C THR A 462 -27.54 -4.91 -18.50
N THR A 463 -28.04 -5.51 -17.43
CA THR A 463 -27.97 -4.96 -16.08
C THR A 463 -26.54 -4.97 -15.54
N ASP A 464 -26.20 -4.00 -14.68
CA ASP A 464 -24.82 -3.87 -14.10
C ASP A 464 -24.59 -4.85 -12.93
N VAL A 465 -25.01 -6.11 -13.10
CA VAL A 465 -24.78 -7.18 -12.14
C VAL A 465 -23.75 -8.19 -12.66
N ARG A 466 -23.09 -8.88 -11.75
CA ARG A 466 -21.98 -9.79 -12.11
C ARG A 466 -22.41 -11.21 -12.42
N GLY A 467 -23.61 -11.58 -12.06
CA GLY A 467 -24.18 -12.90 -12.30
C GLY A 467 -25.55 -13.05 -11.67
N PHE A 468 -26.18 -14.17 -11.93
CA PHE A 468 -27.58 -14.42 -11.62
C PHE A 468 -27.74 -15.77 -10.91
N PRO A 469 -28.55 -15.86 -9.84
CA PRO A 469 -29.03 -17.13 -9.34
C PRO A 469 -29.89 -17.83 -10.41
N VAL A 470 -29.73 -19.15 -10.54
CA VAL A 470 -30.59 -20.00 -11.37
C VAL A 470 -31.55 -20.68 -10.44
N VAL A 471 -32.85 -20.57 -10.74
CA VAL A 471 -33.92 -21.13 -9.92
C VAL A 471 -34.84 -22.00 -10.77
N ASP A 472 -35.43 -23.03 -10.14
CA ASP A 472 -36.47 -23.86 -10.73
C ASP A 472 -37.84 -23.13 -10.76
N ASP A 473 -38.88 -23.82 -11.24
CA ASP A 473 -40.24 -23.27 -11.34
C ASP A 473 -40.89 -22.99 -9.98
N VAL A 474 -40.35 -23.57 -8.89
CA VAL A 474 -40.81 -23.38 -7.50
C VAL A 474 -40.00 -22.30 -6.78
N GLY A 475 -38.94 -21.77 -7.42
CA GLY A 475 -38.03 -20.75 -6.84
C GLY A 475 -36.87 -21.34 -6.05
N ARG A 476 -36.60 -22.65 -6.11
CA ARG A 476 -35.45 -23.27 -5.47
C ARG A 476 -34.18 -22.99 -6.24
N VAL A 477 -33.08 -22.79 -5.53
CA VAL A 477 -31.78 -22.56 -6.14
C VAL A 477 -31.21 -23.83 -6.74
N THR A 478 -31.03 -23.85 -8.07
CA THR A 478 -30.39 -24.95 -8.80
C THR A 478 -28.95 -24.61 -9.19
N GLY A 479 -28.56 -23.30 -9.17
CA GLY A 479 -27.21 -22.91 -9.47
C GLY A 479 -26.98 -21.41 -9.49
N TYR A 480 -25.79 -21.02 -10.02
CA TYR A 480 -25.43 -19.63 -10.23
C TYR A 480 -24.70 -19.48 -11.56
N VAL A 481 -25.06 -18.48 -12.36
CA VAL A 481 -24.41 -18.21 -13.66
C VAL A 481 -23.79 -16.82 -13.69
N GLY A 482 -22.56 -16.75 -14.19
CA GLY A 482 -21.85 -15.48 -14.33
C GLY A 482 -22.34 -14.67 -15.54
N CYS A 483 -22.72 -13.40 -15.35
CA CYS A 483 -23.24 -12.50 -16.39
C CYS A 483 -22.42 -12.51 -17.69
N ARG A 484 -21.08 -12.52 -17.61
CA ARG A 484 -20.22 -12.49 -18.80
C ARG A 484 -20.19 -13.80 -19.56
N ALA A 485 -20.26 -14.92 -18.87
CA ALA A 485 -20.32 -16.23 -19.51
C ALA A 485 -21.64 -16.34 -20.28
N LEU A 486 -22.71 -15.92 -19.62
CA LEU A 486 -24.05 -15.88 -20.21
C LEU A 486 -24.12 -14.91 -21.40
N ALA A 487 -23.59 -13.69 -21.25
CA ALA A 487 -23.55 -12.70 -22.33
C ALA A 487 -22.83 -13.20 -23.60
N ARG A 488 -21.70 -13.88 -23.43
CA ARG A 488 -20.95 -14.45 -24.55
C ARG A 488 -21.71 -15.59 -25.21
N ALA A 489 -22.24 -16.49 -24.42
CA ALA A 489 -22.99 -17.63 -24.97
C ALA A 489 -24.22 -17.18 -25.77
N VAL A 490 -24.92 -16.17 -25.28
CA VAL A 490 -26.07 -15.57 -25.99
C VAL A 490 -25.65 -14.79 -27.22
N ALA A 491 -24.47 -14.14 -27.23
CA ALA A 491 -23.94 -13.44 -28.39
C ALA A 491 -23.39 -14.38 -29.46
N ASP A 492 -22.66 -15.44 -29.04
CA ASP A 492 -22.03 -16.41 -29.95
C ASP A 492 -23.04 -17.34 -30.62
N ALA A 493 -24.20 -17.51 -30.00
CA ALA A 493 -25.22 -18.45 -30.48
C ALA A 493 -25.89 -18.01 -31.81
N GLY A 494 -25.79 -16.74 -32.21
CA GLY A 494 -26.34 -16.24 -33.51
C GLY A 494 -27.82 -16.62 -33.79
N ILE A 495 -28.58 -16.97 -32.74
CA ILE A 495 -29.83 -17.74 -32.79
C ILE A 495 -31.02 -16.81 -32.85
N ASP A 496 -32.08 -17.33 -33.42
CA ASP A 496 -33.41 -16.75 -33.46
C ASP A 496 -33.83 -16.23 -32.07
N GLN A 497 -34.25 -14.99 -32.02
CA GLN A 497 -34.59 -14.27 -30.75
C GLN A 497 -35.72 -15.00 -29.98
N SER A 498 -36.45 -15.89 -30.65
CA SER A 498 -37.52 -16.68 -30.11
C SER A 498 -37.07 -18.04 -29.49
N ALA A 499 -35.80 -18.41 -29.63
CA ALA A 499 -35.28 -19.66 -29.07
C ALA A 499 -35.33 -19.64 -27.53
N THR A 500 -35.64 -20.78 -26.94
CA THR A 500 -35.68 -20.97 -25.48
C THR A 500 -34.30 -21.40 -24.95
N ILE A 501 -34.00 -21.03 -23.73
CA ILE A 501 -32.77 -21.41 -23.03
C ILE A 501 -33.08 -22.44 -21.96
N ALA A 502 -32.21 -23.44 -21.80
CA ALA A 502 -32.22 -24.39 -20.70
C ALA A 502 -30.84 -24.47 -20.02
N PHE A 503 -30.86 -24.45 -18.72
CA PHE A 503 -29.67 -24.64 -17.86
C PHE A 503 -29.59 -26.04 -17.26
N ASP A 504 -30.67 -26.87 -17.43
CA ASP A 504 -30.72 -28.27 -17.00
C ASP A 504 -30.10 -29.19 -18.08
N GLN A 505 -29.31 -30.17 -17.65
CA GLN A 505 -28.69 -31.16 -18.53
C GLN A 505 -29.68 -32.18 -19.13
N SER A 506 -30.84 -32.30 -18.53
CA SER A 506 -31.84 -33.31 -18.95
C SER A 506 -32.61 -32.89 -20.21
N VAL A 507 -32.61 -31.63 -20.59
CA VAL A 507 -33.41 -31.09 -21.70
C VAL A 507 -32.63 -31.11 -23.00
N HIS A 508 -32.85 -32.14 -23.82
CA HIS A 508 -32.36 -32.21 -25.19
C HIS A 508 -33.52 -32.06 -26.19
N ARG A 509 -33.87 -30.81 -26.57
CA ARG A 509 -34.87 -30.51 -27.59
C ARG A 509 -34.30 -29.63 -28.71
N ALA A 510 -34.73 -29.90 -29.94
CA ALA A 510 -34.36 -29.03 -31.06
C ALA A 510 -34.93 -27.61 -30.84
N GLY A 511 -34.10 -26.56 -31.05
CA GLY A 511 -34.47 -25.15 -30.83
C GLY A 511 -34.25 -24.64 -29.41
N VAL A 512 -33.68 -25.44 -28.50
CA VAL A 512 -33.33 -25.04 -27.13
C VAL A 512 -31.80 -24.84 -27.04
N LEU A 513 -31.37 -23.66 -26.58
CA LEU A 513 -29.96 -23.36 -26.31
C LEU A 513 -29.57 -23.95 -24.94
N GLN A 514 -28.70 -24.94 -24.98
CA GLN A 514 -28.21 -25.60 -23.76
C GLN A 514 -27.06 -24.86 -23.12
N LEU A 515 -27.23 -24.34 -21.92
CA LEU A 515 -26.23 -23.56 -21.18
C LEU A 515 -25.84 -24.15 -19.82
N SER A 516 -26.17 -25.42 -19.56
CA SER A 516 -25.86 -26.12 -18.30
C SER A 516 -24.35 -26.08 -17.95
N ALA A 517 -23.46 -26.13 -18.95
CA ALA A 517 -22.01 -26.08 -18.75
C ALA A 517 -21.51 -24.72 -18.17
N LEU A 518 -22.33 -23.68 -18.19
CA LEU A 518 -21.99 -22.36 -17.64
C LEU A 518 -22.46 -22.17 -16.20
N VAL A 519 -23.32 -23.06 -15.70
CA VAL A 519 -23.90 -22.99 -14.36
C VAL A 519 -22.93 -23.60 -13.35
N ASP A 520 -22.69 -22.87 -12.28
CA ASP A 520 -22.13 -23.42 -11.06
C ASP A 520 -23.27 -24.07 -10.27
N SER A 521 -23.35 -25.39 -10.28
CA SER A 521 -24.40 -26.18 -9.65
C SER A 521 -24.24 -26.35 -8.13
N SER A 522 -23.17 -25.80 -7.56
CA SER A 522 -22.89 -25.88 -6.13
C SER A 522 -22.48 -24.50 -5.58
N PRO A 523 -23.33 -23.47 -5.73
CA PRO A 523 -23.06 -22.17 -5.16
C PRO A 523 -23.04 -22.26 -3.63
N VAL A 524 -22.30 -21.34 -2.99
CA VAL A 524 -22.31 -21.25 -1.52
C VAL A 524 -23.66 -20.70 -1.09
N THR A 525 -24.39 -21.45 -0.27
CA THR A 525 -25.69 -21.08 0.31
C THR A 525 -25.59 -20.97 1.83
N VAL A 526 -26.37 -20.10 2.43
CA VAL A 526 -26.55 -19.94 3.88
C VAL A 526 -28.02 -19.72 4.22
N ARG A 527 -28.38 -19.94 5.47
CA ARG A 527 -29.73 -19.70 5.98
C ARG A 527 -29.92 -18.24 6.38
N PRO A 528 -31.14 -17.69 6.39
CA PRO A 528 -31.42 -16.31 6.81
C PRO A 528 -30.96 -15.98 8.25
N GLN A 529 -31.03 -16.96 9.15
CA GLN A 529 -30.64 -16.84 10.55
C GLN A 529 -29.13 -16.96 10.78
N THR A 530 -28.33 -17.33 9.77
CA THR A 530 -26.88 -17.43 9.91
C THR A 530 -26.31 -16.08 10.36
N SER A 531 -25.40 -16.10 11.35
CA SER A 531 -24.80 -14.84 11.83
C SER A 531 -23.97 -14.17 10.74
N ALA A 532 -23.99 -12.84 10.72
CA ALA A 532 -23.18 -12.03 9.80
C ALA A 532 -21.69 -12.35 9.91
N GLU A 533 -21.21 -12.63 11.12
CA GLU A 533 -19.83 -13.03 11.39
C GLU A 533 -19.44 -14.30 10.63
N THR A 534 -20.30 -15.35 10.68
CA THR A 534 -20.08 -16.59 9.91
C THR A 534 -20.01 -16.30 8.40
N VAL A 535 -20.87 -15.42 7.90
CA VAL A 535 -20.89 -15.05 6.47
C VAL A 535 -19.62 -14.28 6.08
N ILE A 536 -19.14 -13.37 6.93
CA ILE A 536 -17.87 -12.68 6.76
C ILE A 536 -16.71 -13.69 6.70
N GLU A 537 -16.69 -14.66 7.62
CA GLU A 537 -15.71 -15.74 7.63
C GLU A 537 -15.73 -16.58 6.35
N ILE A 538 -16.91 -16.89 5.81
CA ILE A 538 -17.05 -17.58 4.53
C ILE A 538 -16.48 -16.73 3.39
N PHE A 539 -16.77 -15.43 3.35
CA PHE A 539 -16.18 -14.51 2.36
C PHE A 539 -14.67 -14.41 2.49
N ARG A 540 -14.16 -14.39 3.71
CA ARG A 540 -12.72 -14.36 4.00
C ARG A 540 -12.06 -15.70 3.64
N LYS A 541 -12.61 -16.83 4.12
CA LYS A 541 -11.99 -18.16 4.02
C LYS A 541 -12.13 -18.82 2.66
N LEU A 542 -13.28 -18.81 2.06
CA LEU A 542 -13.56 -19.44 0.76
C LEU A 542 -13.41 -18.47 -0.41
N GLY A 543 -13.58 -17.17 -0.15
CA GLY A 543 -13.47 -16.12 -1.15
C GLY A 543 -14.55 -16.13 -2.23
N PRO A 544 -15.81 -16.54 -1.96
CA PRO A 544 -16.87 -16.47 -2.95
C PRO A 544 -17.12 -15.01 -3.35
N ARG A 545 -17.77 -14.80 -4.49
CA ARG A 545 -18.17 -13.46 -4.94
C ARG A 545 -19.54 -13.07 -4.43
N VAL A 546 -20.37 -14.06 -4.23
CA VAL A 546 -21.75 -13.95 -3.75
C VAL A 546 -22.04 -15.18 -2.90
N ILE A 547 -22.88 -15.01 -1.91
CA ILE A 547 -23.46 -16.08 -1.10
C ILE A 547 -24.97 -15.96 -1.28
N LEU A 548 -25.62 -17.06 -1.62
CA LEU A 548 -27.07 -17.11 -1.76
C LEU A 548 -27.70 -17.41 -0.41
N VAL A 549 -28.82 -16.76 -0.12
CA VAL A 549 -29.58 -16.99 1.10
C VAL A 549 -30.85 -17.79 0.72
N THR A 550 -30.97 -18.97 1.29
CA THR A 550 -32.06 -19.90 0.96
C THR A 550 -32.88 -20.27 2.20
N SER A 551 -34.15 -20.42 2.02
CA SER A 551 -35.07 -20.95 3.06
C SER A 551 -34.61 -22.32 3.55
N GLU A 552 -34.83 -22.59 4.82
CA GLU A 552 -34.46 -23.85 5.46
C GLU A 552 -35.37 -25.01 5.03
N ASP A 553 -36.65 -24.73 4.86
CA ASP A 553 -37.66 -25.77 4.66
C ASP A 553 -37.74 -26.30 3.22
N ASP A 554 -37.65 -25.40 2.24
CA ASP A 554 -37.90 -25.71 0.83
C ASP A 554 -36.77 -25.34 -0.13
N GLY A 555 -35.71 -24.69 0.35
CA GLY A 555 -34.57 -24.30 -0.46
C GLY A 555 -34.84 -23.17 -1.45
N GLN A 556 -35.94 -22.43 -1.28
CA GLN A 556 -36.27 -21.27 -2.10
C GLN A 556 -35.27 -20.13 -1.87
N LEU A 557 -35.01 -19.37 -2.92
CA LEU A 557 -34.16 -18.21 -2.85
C LEU A 557 -34.84 -17.06 -2.09
N GLU A 558 -34.30 -16.65 -0.95
CA GLU A 558 -34.79 -15.49 -0.19
C GLU A 558 -33.97 -14.21 -0.50
N GLY A 559 -32.71 -14.38 -0.91
CA GLY A 559 -31.88 -13.26 -1.26
C GLY A 559 -30.44 -13.65 -1.57
N LEU A 560 -29.58 -12.66 -1.67
CA LEU A 560 -28.14 -12.85 -1.82
C LEU A 560 -27.35 -11.80 -1.02
N VAL A 561 -26.14 -12.15 -0.65
CA VAL A 561 -25.21 -11.26 0.03
C VAL A 561 -23.93 -11.13 -0.76
N THR A 562 -23.46 -9.91 -0.90
CA THR A 562 -22.14 -9.59 -1.43
C THR A 562 -21.30 -8.87 -0.37
N ARG A 563 -19.97 -8.81 -0.57
CA ARG A 563 -19.09 -8.03 0.31
C ARG A 563 -19.48 -6.56 0.43
N LYS A 564 -20.07 -5.98 -0.63
CA LYS A 564 -20.54 -4.59 -0.62
C LYS A 564 -21.73 -4.37 0.32
N ASP A 565 -22.59 -5.35 0.44
CA ASP A 565 -23.78 -5.25 1.30
C ASP A 565 -23.38 -5.25 2.76
N ILE A 566 -22.43 -6.11 3.16
CA ILE A 566 -21.82 -6.12 4.49
C ILE A 566 -21.18 -4.75 4.78
N LEU A 567 -20.30 -4.26 3.90
CA LEU A 567 -19.63 -2.97 4.07
C LEU A 567 -20.61 -1.79 4.13
N ARG A 568 -21.73 -1.87 3.40
CA ARG A 568 -22.76 -0.82 3.44
C ARG A 568 -23.45 -0.79 4.80
N HIS A 569 -23.76 -1.94 5.34
CA HIS A 569 -24.41 -2.07 6.66
C HIS A 569 -23.51 -1.51 7.76
N VAL A 570 -22.25 -1.93 7.81
CA VAL A 570 -21.28 -1.42 8.78
C VAL A 570 -21.14 0.11 8.70
N ARG A 571 -21.00 0.64 7.49
CA ARG A 571 -20.94 2.11 7.31
C ARG A 571 -22.21 2.88 7.68
N SER A 572 -23.35 2.22 7.75
CA SER A 572 -24.59 2.85 8.15
C SER A 572 -24.76 2.92 9.69
N GLN A 573 -23.95 2.16 10.42
CA GLN A 573 -23.94 2.15 11.89
C GLN A 573 -22.92 3.14 12.50
N HIS A 574 -21.95 3.58 11.68
CA HIS A 574 -20.98 4.65 12.00
C HIS A 574 -21.34 5.94 11.25
#